data_c78f29258040734ea29dae88c8e72123
#
_entry.id   c78f29258040734ea29dae88c8e72123
#
_cell.length_a   1.000
_cell.length_b   1.000
_cell.length_c   1.000
_cell.angle_alpha   90.00
_cell.angle_beta   90.00
_cell.angle_gamma   90.00
#
_symmetry.space_group_name_H-M   'P 1'
#
loop_
_entity.id
_entity.type
_entity.pdbx_description
1 polymer ?
#
loop_
_entity_poly.entity_id
_entity_poly.type
_entity_poly.pdbx_seq_one_letter_code
_entity_poly.pdbx_strand_id
1 'polypeptide(L)'
;TLACFATLFTTSMEQFLAARFVQGTSICFIATVGYVTVQEAFGQTKAIKLMAIITSIVLIAPIIGPLSGAALMHFVHWKVLFGIIAVMGFIAWLGLLLNMPETVRRGDVPFSASGVLRDFRDVFRNRVFLFGAATLSLSYIPLMSWVAVSPVILIDDGGLTTAEFAWTQVPVFSAVIIANLSVARWVKDPTRPRFIWRAVPIQMTGLAILILGNLLWPHVWLWSVIGTCFY
;
A
#
# COMPACT_ATOMS: atom_id res chain seq x y z
N THR A 1 12.13 -10.57 -3.46
CA THR A 1 12.36 -12.00 -3.15
C THR A 1 13.62 -12.18 -2.33
N LEU A 2 14.82 -11.79 -2.83
CA LEU A 2 16.10 -11.97 -2.12
C LEU A 2 16.12 -11.30 -0.73
N ALA A 3 15.55 -10.09 -0.61
CA ALA A 3 15.46 -9.40 0.67
C ALA A 3 14.57 -10.15 1.69
N CYS A 4 13.50 -10.81 1.24
CA CYS A 4 12.69 -11.66 2.12
C CYS A 4 13.44 -12.90 2.59
N PHE A 5 14.26 -13.51 1.72
CA PHE A 5 15.15 -14.61 2.12
C PHE A 5 16.22 -14.12 3.12
N ALA A 6 16.79 -12.95 2.88
CA ALA A 6 17.78 -12.38 3.77
C ALA A 6 17.23 -12.17 5.20
N THR A 7 15.96 -11.82 5.36
CA THR A 7 15.35 -11.66 6.70
C THR A 7 15.30 -12.95 7.52
N LEU A 8 15.34 -14.12 6.91
CA LEU A 8 15.45 -15.40 7.64
C LEU A 8 16.74 -15.51 8.46
N PHE A 9 17.82 -14.92 7.94
CA PHE A 9 19.19 -15.05 8.50
C PHE A 9 19.60 -13.83 9.34
N THR A 10 18.72 -12.83 9.49
CA THR A 10 19.02 -11.65 10.30
C THR A 10 19.14 -12.02 11.77
N THR A 11 20.22 -11.55 12.40
CA THR A 11 20.50 -11.73 13.83
C THR A 11 20.44 -10.41 14.60
N SER A 12 20.50 -9.27 13.91
CA SER A 12 20.40 -7.93 14.50
C SER A 12 19.27 -7.11 13.88
N MET A 13 18.78 -6.11 14.63
CA MET A 13 17.76 -5.17 14.16
C MET A 13 18.24 -4.39 12.94
N GLU A 14 19.50 -4.02 12.88
CA GLU A 14 20.07 -3.27 11.76
C GLU A 14 20.03 -4.07 10.46
N GLN A 15 20.38 -5.36 10.51
CA GLN A 15 20.30 -6.26 9.35
C GLN A 15 18.85 -6.41 8.89
N PHE A 16 17.91 -6.54 9.83
CA PHE A 16 16.50 -6.62 9.53
C PHE A 16 16.01 -5.34 8.84
N LEU A 17 16.34 -4.15 9.37
CA LEU A 17 15.96 -2.86 8.78
C LEU A 17 16.58 -2.67 7.39
N ALA A 18 17.84 -3.07 7.19
CA ALA A 18 18.49 -3.01 5.88
C ALA A 18 17.76 -3.90 4.85
N ALA A 19 17.40 -5.12 5.23
CA ALA A 19 16.61 -6.01 4.36
C ALA A 19 15.23 -5.44 4.04
N ARG A 20 14.56 -4.81 5.01
CA ARG A 20 13.27 -4.12 4.84
C ARG A 20 13.38 -2.90 3.92
N PHE A 21 14.46 -2.14 4.03
CA PHE A 21 14.71 -1.02 3.12
C PHE A 21 14.83 -1.48 1.66
N VAL A 22 15.63 -2.52 1.40
CA VAL A 22 15.76 -3.12 0.06
C VAL A 22 14.43 -3.67 -0.44
N GLN A 23 13.64 -4.31 0.42
CA GLN A 23 12.32 -4.82 0.09
C GLN A 23 11.36 -3.67 -0.28
N GLY A 24 11.32 -2.59 0.50
CA GLY A 24 10.49 -1.42 0.24
C GLY A 24 10.83 -0.74 -1.09
N THR A 25 12.12 -0.55 -1.37
CA THR A 25 12.59 0.00 -2.65
C THR A 25 12.12 -0.88 -3.82
N SER A 26 12.22 -2.20 -3.69
CA SER A 26 11.80 -3.13 -4.74
C SER A 26 10.30 -3.05 -5.06
N ILE A 27 9.44 -2.75 -4.07
CA ILE A 27 7.99 -2.61 -4.28
C ILE A 27 7.69 -1.43 -5.22
N CYS A 28 8.38 -0.31 -5.08
CA CYS A 28 8.20 0.84 -5.97
C CYS A 28 8.49 0.49 -7.44
N PHE A 29 9.58 -0.24 -7.69
CA PHE A 29 9.91 -0.70 -9.05
C PHE A 29 8.88 -1.67 -9.59
N ILE A 30 8.46 -2.67 -8.79
CA ILE A 30 7.47 -3.66 -9.21
C ILE A 30 6.14 -3.00 -9.56
N ALA A 31 5.67 -2.07 -8.72
CA ALA A 31 4.43 -1.35 -8.97
C ALA A 31 4.52 -0.53 -10.28
N THR A 32 5.56 0.31 -10.43
CA THR A 32 5.70 1.18 -11.59
C THR A 32 5.84 0.36 -12.88
N VAL A 33 6.77 -0.59 -12.93
CA VAL A 33 7.02 -1.41 -14.12
C VAL A 33 5.81 -2.29 -14.42
N GLY A 34 5.19 -2.89 -13.40
CA GLY A 34 4.01 -3.74 -13.57
C GLY A 34 2.82 -3.00 -14.19
N TYR A 35 2.54 -1.78 -13.72
CA TYR A 35 1.46 -0.96 -14.30
C TYR A 35 1.74 -0.57 -15.76
N VAL A 36 2.94 -0.13 -16.06
CA VAL A 36 3.35 0.23 -17.44
C VAL A 36 3.27 -1.00 -18.36
N THR A 37 3.82 -2.14 -17.94
CA THR A 37 3.79 -3.37 -18.73
C THR A 37 2.36 -3.81 -19.05
N VAL A 38 1.44 -3.74 -18.08
CA VAL A 38 0.03 -4.09 -18.34
C VAL A 38 -0.59 -3.15 -19.37
N GLN A 39 -0.28 -1.85 -19.31
CA GLN A 39 -0.79 -0.88 -20.26
C GLN A 39 -0.22 -1.07 -21.67
N GLU A 40 1.05 -1.45 -21.80
CA GLU A 40 1.72 -1.65 -23.09
C GLU A 40 1.41 -3.02 -23.72
N ALA A 41 1.36 -4.09 -22.89
CA ALA A 41 1.15 -5.45 -23.39
C ALA A 41 -0.30 -5.73 -23.80
N PHE A 42 -1.27 -5.02 -23.21
CA PHE A 42 -2.69 -5.29 -23.45
C PHE A 42 -3.39 -4.04 -24.02
N GLY A 43 -4.34 -4.26 -24.96
CA GLY A 43 -5.16 -3.17 -25.46
C GLY A 43 -5.96 -2.50 -24.32
N GLN A 44 -6.29 -1.22 -24.50
CA GLN A 44 -6.86 -0.33 -23.46
C GLN A 44 -7.97 -0.96 -22.62
N THR A 45 -8.94 -1.65 -23.25
CA THR A 45 -10.07 -2.28 -22.53
C THR A 45 -9.62 -3.44 -21.61
N LYS A 46 -8.64 -4.25 -22.05
CA LYS A 46 -8.09 -5.35 -21.25
C LYS A 46 -7.22 -4.80 -20.11
N ALA A 47 -6.38 -3.80 -20.41
CA ALA A 47 -5.54 -3.15 -19.41
C ALA A 47 -6.37 -2.58 -18.25
N ILE A 48 -7.46 -1.87 -18.53
CA ILE A 48 -8.38 -1.33 -17.50
C ILE A 48 -8.93 -2.46 -16.62
N LYS A 49 -9.37 -3.59 -17.20
CA LYS A 49 -9.90 -4.72 -16.43
C LYS A 49 -8.83 -5.36 -15.53
N LEU A 50 -7.62 -5.57 -16.07
CA LEU A 50 -6.50 -6.13 -15.30
C LEU A 50 -6.08 -5.20 -14.15
N MET A 51 -6.01 -3.89 -14.41
CA MET A 51 -5.71 -2.88 -13.39
C MET A 51 -6.76 -2.90 -12.28
N ALA A 52 -8.05 -3.03 -12.61
CA ALA A 52 -9.12 -3.15 -11.63
C ALA A 52 -8.96 -4.40 -10.73
N ILE A 53 -8.58 -5.54 -11.32
CA ILE A 53 -8.31 -6.77 -10.57
C ILE A 53 -7.10 -6.59 -9.63
N ILE A 54 -5.99 -6.05 -10.13
CA ILE A 54 -4.78 -5.79 -9.34
C ILE A 54 -5.14 -4.86 -8.16
N THR A 55 -5.86 -3.78 -8.41
CA THR A 55 -6.29 -2.84 -7.37
C THR A 55 -7.18 -3.53 -6.33
N SER A 56 -8.10 -4.41 -6.75
CA SER A 56 -8.95 -5.16 -5.82
C SER A 56 -8.12 -6.06 -4.89
N ILE A 57 -7.11 -6.74 -5.42
CA ILE A 57 -6.19 -7.58 -4.62
C ILE A 57 -5.42 -6.70 -3.62
N VAL A 58 -4.89 -5.57 -4.07
CA VAL A 58 -4.15 -4.62 -3.22
C VAL A 58 -5.01 -4.10 -2.07
N LEU A 59 -6.30 -3.84 -2.31
CA LEU A 59 -7.23 -3.37 -1.27
C LEU A 59 -7.59 -4.45 -0.24
N ILE A 60 -7.62 -5.72 -0.64
CA ILE A 60 -7.96 -6.84 0.24
C ILE A 60 -6.74 -7.31 1.06
N ALA A 61 -5.54 -7.19 0.50
CA ALA A 61 -4.30 -7.68 1.11
C ALA A 61 -4.06 -7.15 2.55
N PRO A 62 -4.31 -5.87 2.90
CA PRO A 62 -4.16 -5.37 4.26
C PRO A 62 -5.12 -5.98 5.29
N ILE A 63 -6.24 -6.57 4.86
CA ILE A 63 -7.15 -7.31 5.75
C ILE A 63 -6.64 -8.74 5.93
N ILE A 64 -6.35 -9.42 4.83
CA ILE A 64 -5.91 -10.82 4.86
C ILE A 64 -4.53 -10.96 5.52
N GLY A 65 -3.63 -10.00 5.29
CA GLY A 65 -2.26 -10.03 5.81
C GLY A 65 -2.17 -10.20 7.33
N PRO A 66 -2.71 -9.29 8.12
CA PRO A 66 -2.72 -9.40 9.59
C PRO A 66 -3.46 -10.63 10.10
N LEU A 67 -4.62 -10.97 9.52
CA LEU A 67 -5.40 -12.14 9.93
C LEU A 67 -4.64 -13.45 9.68
N SER A 68 -4.10 -13.63 8.47
CA SER A 68 -3.31 -14.82 8.14
C SER A 68 -1.98 -14.85 8.90
N GLY A 69 -1.34 -13.70 9.09
CA GLY A 69 -0.13 -13.55 9.88
C GLY A 69 -0.35 -13.98 11.33
N ALA A 70 -1.38 -13.44 11.98
CA ALA A 70 -1.75 -13.81 13.35
C ALA A 70 -2.06 -15.30 13.48
N ALA A 71 -2.84 -15.86 12.55
CA ALA A 71 -3.16 -17.29 12.55
C ALA A 71 -1.92 -18.17 12.39
N LEU A 72 -1.02 -17.83 11.46
CA LEU A 72 0.21 -18.59 11.21
C LEU A 72 1.20 -18.50 12.37
N MET A 73 1.27 -17.36 13.07
CA MET A 73 2.17 -17.19 14.22
C MET A 73 1.85 -18.12 15.40
N HIS A 74 0.67 -18.73 15.44
CA HIS A 74 0.37 -19.78 16.41
C HIS A 74 1.13 -21.09 16.13
N PHE A 75 1.53 -21.33 14.88
CA PHE A 75 2.16 -22.58 14.44
C PHE A 75 3.64 -22.43 14.11
N VAL A 76 4.07 -21.22 13.68
CA VAL A 76 5.42 -21.00 13.20
C VAL A 76 6.01 -19.70 13.77
N HIS A 77 7.34 -19.68 13.89
CA HIS A 77 8.06 -18.48 14.31
C HIS A 77 7.95 -17.39 13.23
N TRP A 78 7.88 -16.10 13.65
CA TRP A 78 7.69 -14.97 12.74
C TRP A 78 8.66 -14.91 11.55
N LYS A 79 9.91 -15.38 11.71
CA LYS A 79 10.87 -15.45 10.61
C LYS A 79 10.43 -16.37 9.49
N VAL A 80 9.74 -17.47 9.81
CA VAL A 80 9.25 -18.43 8.82
C VAL A 80 8.20 -17.79 7.90
N LEU A 81 7.43 -16.81 8.40
CA LEU A 81 6.48 -16.05 7.57
C LEU A 81 7.19 -15.33 6.42
N PHE A 82 8.36 -14.74 6.68
CA PHE A 82 9.17 -14.12 5.61
C PHE A 82 9.68 -15.15 4.62
N GLY A 83 9.98 -16.37 5.07
CA GLY A 83 10.33 -17.50 4.20
C GLY A 83 9.19 -17.89 3.27
N ILE A 84 7.97 -17.99 3.80
CA ILE A 84 6.76 -18.27 3.01
C ILE A 84 6.55 -17.17 1.95
N ILE A 85 6.62 -15.90 2.35
CA ILE A 85 6.52 -14.77 1.43
C ILE A 85 7.63 -14.81 0.37
N ALA A 86 8.85 -15.17 0.75
CA ALA A 86 9.98 -15.29 -0.17
C ALA A 86 9.76 -16.39 -1.21
N VAL A 87 9.23 -17.54 -0.80
CA VAL A 87 8.89 -18.64 -1.72
C VAL A 87 7.76 -18.22 -2.67
N MET A 88 6.69 -17.61 -2.16
CA MET A 88 5.61 -17.09 -3.00
C MET A 88 6.13 -16.04 -4.00
N GLY A 89 6.97 -15.12 -3.54
CA GLY A 89 7.60 -14.12 -4.40
C GLY A 89 8.55 -14.74 -5.44
N PHE A 90 9.24 -15.83 -5.10
CA PHE A 90 10.08 -16.57 -6.04
C PHE A 90 9.26 -17.26 -7.12
N ILE A 91 8.15 -17.91 -6.75
CA ILE A 91 7.22 -18.51 -7.71
C ILE A 91 6.64 -17.45 -8.65
N ALA A 92 6.22 -16.29 -8.11
CA ALA A 92 5.71 -15.20 -8.91
C ALA A 92 6.79 -14.64 -9.87
N TRP A 93 8.02 -14.47 -9.39
CA TRP A 93 9.15 -14.03 -10.21
C TRP A 93 9.45 -15.02 -11.34
N LEU A 94 9.47 -16.31 -11.04
CA LEU A 94 9.67 -17.35 -12.05
C LEU A 94 8.55 -17.36 -13.09
N GLY A 95 7.30 -17.18 -12.64
CA GLY A 95 6.14 -17.04 -13.52
C GLY A 95 6.26 -15.85 -14.46
N LEU A 96 6.72 -14.71 -13.98
CA LEU A 96 6.98 -13.53 -14.81
C LEU A 96 8.14 -13.78 -15.79
N LEU A 97 9.23 -14.37 -15.31
CA LEU A 97 10.40 -14.67 -16.13
C LEU A 97 10.05 -15.56 -17.36
N LEU A 98 9.16 -16.52 -17.15
CA LEU A 98 8.78 -17.50 -18.19
C LEU A 98 7.67 -17.00 -19.13
N ASN A 99 6.78 -16.10 -18.66
CA ASN A 99 5.56 -15.75 -19.39
C ASN A 99 5.42 -14.27 -19.73
N MET A 100 6.28 -13.38 -19.15
CA MET A 100 6.15 -11.96 -19.40
C MET A 100 6.65 -11.61 -20.82
N PRO A 101 5.80 -11.03 -21.67
CA PRO A 101 6.22 -10.62 -22.99
C PRO A 101 7.18 -9.42 -22.91
N GLU A 102 8.17 -9.39 -23.77
CA GLU A 102 9.03 -8.21 -23.94
C GLU A 102 8.23 -7.12 -24.63
N THR A 103 7.99 -6.00 -23.92
CA THR A 103 7.19 -4.87 -24.45
C THR A 103 8.05 -3.85 -25.18
N VAL A 104 9.35 -3.79 -24.87
CA VAL A 104 10.30 -2.85 -25.50
C VAL A 104 11.09 -3.58 -26.59
N ARG A 105 11.01 -3.09 -27.83
CA ARG A 105 11.87 -3.57 -28.91
C ARG A 105 13.30 -3.09 -28.68
N ARG A 106 14.26 -4.03 -28.70
CA ARG A 106 15.67 -3.69 -28.58
C ARG A 106 16.07 -2.73 -29.71
N GLY A 107 16.51 -1.53 -29.35
CA GLY A 107 16.98 -0.51 -30.28
C GLY A 107 16.05 0.69 -30.48
N ASP A 108 14.79 0.64 -30.01
CA ASP A 108 13.85 1.75 -30.22
C ASP A 108 14.17 2.99 -29.33
N VAL A 109 14.83 2.79 -28.19
CA VAL A 109 15.24 3.90 -27.32
C VAL A 109 16.66 3.65 -26.82
N PRO A 110 17.69 4.38 -27.32
CA PRO A 110 19.02 4.30 -26.73
C PRO A 110 18.97 4.81 -25.28
N PHE A 111 19.41 3.96 -24.35
CA PHE A 111 19.51 4.37 -22.94
C PHE A 111 20.49 5.55 -22.82
N SER A 112 19.97 6.69 -22.43
CA SER A 112 20.77 7.89 -22.15
C SER A 112 20.50 8.36 -20.72
N ALA A 113 21.50 8.25 -19.87
CA ALA A 113 21.39 8.73 -18.49
C ALA A 113 21.06 10.22 -18.41
N SER A 114 21.58 11.02 -19.35
CA SER A 114 21.26 12.45 -19.45
C SER A 114 19.82 12.69 -19.92
N GLY A 115 19.29 11.82 -20.78
CA GLY A 115 17.87 11.84 -21.18
C GLY A 115 16.97 11.58 -19.99
N VAL A 116 17.22 10.50 -19.26
CA VAL A 116 16.47 10.14 -18.05
C VAL A 116 16.48 11.29 -17.02
N LEU A 117 17.65 11.88 -16.77
CA LEU A 117 17.76 13.00 -15.82
C LEU A 117 16.97 14.23 -16.29
N ARG A 118 16.96 14.50 -17.60
CA ARG A 118 16.17 15.59 -18.18
C ARG A 118 14.68 15.33 -18.03
N ASP A 119 14.22 14.12 -18.30
CA ASP A 119 12.80 13.73 -18.16
C ASP A 119 12.34 13.85 -16.70
N PHE A 120 13.16 13.39 -15.75
CA PHE A 120 12.89 13.62 -14.32
C PHE A 120 12.81 15.10 -13.97
N ARG A 121 13.75 15.91 -14.47
CA ARG A 121 13.74 17.36 -14.25
C ARG A 121 12.46 18.01 -14.80
N ASP A 122 12.01 17.61 -15.98
CA ASP A 122 10.81 18.16 -16.61
C ASP A 122 9.55 17.77 -15.84
N VAL A 123 9.45 16.54 -15.36
CA VAL A 123 8.38 16.09 -14.44
C VAL A 123 8.38 16.90 -13.14
N PHE A 124 9.54 17.08 -12.50
CA PHE A 124 9.65 17.88 -11.27
C PHE A 124 9.46 19.38 -11.47
N ARG A 125 9.52 19.88 -12.69
CA ARG A 125 9.17 21.29 -13.03
C ARG A 125 7.69 21.47 -13.34
N ASN A 126 6.97 20.39 -13.60
CA ASN A 126 5.54 20.44 -13.87
C ASN A 126 4.76 20.64 -12.57
N ARG A 127 4.28 21.85 -12.33
CA ARG A 127 3.52 22.20 -11.12
C ARG A 127 2.25 21.37 -10.95
N VAL A 128 1.55 21.05 -12.04
CA VAL A 128 0.32 20.26 -11.99
C VAL A 128 0.63 18.85 -11.48
N PHE A 129 1.72 18.26 -11.99
CA PHE A 129 2.20 16.97 -11.51
C PHE A 129 2.60 17.02 -10.03
N LEU A 130 3.38 18.01 -9.62
CA LEU A 130 3.84 18.14 -8.24
C LEU A 130 2.69 18.32 -7.25
N PHE A 131 1.73 19.18 -7.54
CA PHE A 131 0.56 19.36 -6.67
C PHE A 131 -0.33 18.12 -6.64
N GLY A 132 -0.52 17.45 -7.76
CA GLY A 132 -1.26 16.18 -7.82
C GLY A 132 -0.57 15.10 -7.00
N ALA A 133 0.74 14.90 -7.19
CA ALA A 133 1.54 13.93 -6.44
C ALA A 133 1.58 14.26 -4.93
N ALA A 134 1.76 15.55 -4.57
CA ALA A 134 1.73 15.99 -3.19
C ALA A 134 0.37 15.73 -2.52
N THR A 135 -0.73 16.03 -3.21
CA THR A 135 -2.08 15.77 -2.69
C THR A 135 -2.29 14.30 -2.40
N LEU A 136 -1.95 13.42 -3.36
CA LEU A 136 -2.03 11.97 -3.16
C LEU A 136 -1.15 11.50 -2.01
N SER A 137 0.12 11.93 -1.97
CA SER A 137 1.06 11.53 -0.93
C SER A 137 0.59 11.97 0.46
N LEU A 138 0.16 13.21 0.61
CA LEU A 138 -0.37 13.74 1.87
C LEU A 138 -1.62 12.99 2.33
N SER A 139 -2.51 12.62 1.41
CA SER A 139 -3.69 11.81 1.73
C SER A 139 -3.34 10.37 2.17
N TYR A 140 -2.20 9.83 1.74
CA TYR A 140 -1.75 8.50 2.14
C TYR A 140 -0.98 8.46 3.48
N ILE A 141 -0.43 9.59 3.93
CA ILE A 141 0.37 9.66 5.16
C ILE A 141 -0.38 9.10 6.38
N PRO A 142 -1.62 9.51 6.69
CA PRO A 142 -2.31 8.99 7.88
C PRO A 142 -2.58 7.48 7.82
N LEU A 143 -2.93 6.96 6.65
CA LEU A 143 -3.12 5.52 6.48
C LEU A 143 -1.81 4.74 6.70
N MET A 144 -0.70 5.22 6.16
CA MET A 144 0.61 4.60 6.37
C MET A 144 1.10 4.76 7.81
N SER A 145 0.82 5.89 8.46
CA SER A 145 1.08 6.10 9.88
C SER A 145 0.28 5.12 10.74
N TRP A 146 -1.00 4.91 10.42
CA TRP A 146 -1.80 3.88 11.08
C TRP A 146 -1.16 2.50 10.96
N VAL A 147 -0.79 2.07 9.75
CA VAL A 147 -0.14 0.77 9.52
C VAL A 147 1.14 0.61 10.35
N ALA A 148 1.92 1.69 10.49
CA ALA A 148 3.20 1.67 11.21
C ALA A 148 3.02 1.69 12.74
N VAL A 149 2.06 2.46 13.25
CA VAL A 149 1.96 2.79 14.69
C VAL A 149 0.85 1.98 15.39
N SER A 150 -0.15 1.49 14.65
CA SER A 150 -1.27 0.75 15.24
C SER A 150 -0.87 -0.47 16.08
N PRO A 151 0.18 -1.26 15.75
CA PRO A 151 0.59 -2.35 16.64
C PRO A 151 1.04 -1.85 18.01
N VAL A 152 1.78 -0.74 18.05
CA VAL A 152 2.24 -0.14 19.32
C VAL A 152 1.05 0.36 20.13
N ILE A 153 0.15 1.14 19.53
CA ILE A 153 -1.03 1.69 20.21
C ILE A 153 -1.98 0.58 20.70
N LEU A 154 -2.18 -0.46 19.91
CA LEU A 154 -3.22 -1.46 20.19
C LEU A 154 -2.68 -2.64 21.00
N ILE A 155 -1.48 -3.12 20.75
CA ILE A 155 -0.88 -4.26 21.44
C ILE A 155 -0.14 -3.78 22.69
N ASP A 156 0.84 -2.87 22.54
CA ASP A 156 1.73 -2.50 23.63
C ASP A 156 1.02 -1.61 24.65
N ASP A 157 0.31 -0.57 24.21
CA ASP A 157 -0.39 0.35 25.11
C ASP A 157 -1.82 -0.11 25.40
N GLY A 158 -2.52 -0.68 24.42
CA GLY A 158 -3.92 -1.12 24.54
C GLY A 158 -4.10 -2.50 25.13
N GLY A 159 -3.02 -3.30 25.24
CA GLY A 159 -3.05 -4.65 25.83
C GLY A 159 -3.77 -5.69 24.97
N LEU A 160 -4.03 -5.43 23.68
CA LEU A 160 -4.68 -6.38 22.80
C LEU A 160 -3.72 -7.53 22.43
N THR A 161 -4.29 -8.70 22.30
CA THR A 161 -3.57 -9.83 21.70
C THR A 161 -3.34 -9.62 20.20
N THR A 162 -2.38 -10.31 19.61
CA THR A 162 -2.11 -10.27 18.17
C THR A 162 -3.35 -10.62 17.34
N ALA A 163 -4.19 -11.53 17.82
CA ALA A 163 -5.43 -11.91 17.16
C ALA A 163 -6.47 -10.79 17.20
N GLU A 164 -6.67 -10.16 18.35
CA GLU A 164 -7.59 -9.02 18.51
C GLU A 164 -7.12 -7.84 17.65
N PHE A 165 -5.81 -7.54 17.66
CA PHE A 165 -5.22 -6.55 16.77
C PHE A 165 -5.56 -6.83 15.30
N ALA A 166 -5.40 -8.07 14.83
CA ALA A 166 -5.72 -8.44 13.45
C ALA A 166 -7.20 -8.17 13.12
N TRP A 167 -8.12 -8.42 14.06
CA TRP A 167 -9.53 -8.12 13.87
C TRP A 167 -9.84 -6.61 13.82
N THR A 168 -9.09 -5.76 14.51
CA THR A 168 -9.27 -4.29 14.43
C THR A 168 -8.90 -3.73 13.05
N GLN A 169 -8.07 -4.41 12.27
CA GLN A 169 -7.74 -3.99 10.92
C GLN A 169 -8.91 -4.18 9.93
N VAL A 170 -9.81 -5.12 10.21
CA VAL A 170 -10.97 -5.41 9.34
C VAL A 170 -11.86 -4.19 9.13
N PRO A 171 -12.39 -3.50 10.16
CA PRO A 171 -13.21 -2.30 9.96
C PRO A 171 -12.45 -1.18 9.25
N VAL A 172 -11.19 -0.94 9.58
CA VAL A 172 -10.37 0.14 8.99
C VAL A 172 -10.22 -0.07 7.48
N PHE A 173 -9.73 -1.22 7.04
CA PHE A 173 -9.54 -1.46 5.61
C PHE A 173 -10.85 -1.73 4.86
N SER A 174 -11.90 -2.23 5.54
CA SER A 174 -13.23 -2.32 4.96
C SER A 174 -13.81 -0.93 4.67
N ALA A 175 -13.58 0.06 5.53
CA ALA A 175 -13.97 1.45 5.28
C ALA A 175 -13.29 2.00 4.01
N VAL A 176 -11.98 1.74 3.82
CA VAL A 176 -11.25 2.11 2.59
C VAL A 176 -11.86 1.43 1.36
N ILE A 177 -12.20 0.15 1.44
CA ILE A 177 -12.82 -0.58 0.32
C ILE A 177 -14.19 0.01 0.01
N ILE A 178 -15.03 0.24 1.02
CA ILE A 178 -16.37 0.83 0.86
C ILE A 178 -16.27 2.22 0.25
N ALA A 179 -15.33 3.05 0.71
CA ALA A 179 -15.09 4.36 0.15
C ALA A 179 -14.71 4.28 -1.34
N ASN A 180 -13.77 3.41 -1.72
CA ASN A 180 -13.39 3.21 -3.11
C ASN A 180 -14.55 2.73 -4.00
N LEU A 181 -15.34 1.77 -3.52
CA LEU A 181 -16.53 1.28 -4.25
C LEU A 181 -17.61 2.37 -4.38
N SER A 182 -17.76 3.20 -3.35
CA SER A 182 -18.70 4.33 -3.36
C SER A 182 -18.25 5.38 -4.38
N VAL A 183 -16.96 5.70 -4.43
CA VAL A 183 -16.41 6.59 -5.46
C VAL A 183 -16.72 6.06 -6.86
N ALA A 184 -16.43 4.78 -7.11
CA ALA A 184 -16.67 4.16 -8.42
C ALA A 184 -18.14 4.21 -8.86
N ARG A 185 -19.08 4.18 -7.91
CA ARG A 185 -20.53 4.24 -8.21
C ARG A 185 -21.07 5.66 -8.34
N TRP A 186 -20.55 6.61 -7.57
CA TRP A 186 -21.11 7.96 -7.45
C TRP A 186 -20.44 8.98 -8.37
N VAL A 187 -19.19 8.75 -8.77
CA VAL A 187 -18.46 9.63 -9.67
C VAL A 187 -18.76 9.24 -11.12
N LYS A 188 -19.82 9.80 -11.66
CA LYS A 188 -20.17 9.68 -13.09
C LYS A 188 -19.33 10.60 -13.97
N ASP A 189 -18.85 11.71 -13.44
CA ASP A 189 -18.06 12.71 -14.14
C ASP A 189 -16.86 13.13 -13.25
N PRO A 190 -15.65 12.60 -13.52
CA PRO A 190 -14.46 12.89 -12.73
C PRO A 190 -13.98 14.34 -12.86
N THR A 191 -14.50 15.10 -13.83
CA THR A 191 -14.11 16.51 -14.03
C THR A 191 -14.81 17.47 -13.07
N ARG A 192 -15.83 17.01 -12.34
CA ARG A 192 -16.59 17.86 -11.41
C ARG A 192 -16.01 17.85 -10.01
N PRO A 193 -15.54 18.99 -9.49
CA PRO A 193 -14.94 19.07 -8.15
C PRO A 193 -15.92 18.84 -6.99
N ARG A 194 -17.23 18.78 -7.27
CA ARG A 194 -18.30 18.58 -6.25
C ARG A 194 -18.12 17.33 -5.40
N PHE A 195 -17.46 16.30 -5.94
CA PHE A 195 -17.21 15.07 -5.20
C PHE A 195 -16.17 15.30 -4.08
N ILE A 196 -15.11 16.05 -4.36
CA ILE A 196 -14.05 16.39 -3.38
C ILE A 196 -14.68 17.11 -2.18
N TRP A 197 -15.58 18.07 -2.42
CA TRP A 197 -16.26 18.83 -1.37
C TRP A 197 -17.17 17.97 -0.47
N ARG A 198 -17.62 16.80 -0.95
CA ARG A 198 -18.38 15.84 -0.13
C ARG A 198 -17.48 14.90 0.67
N ALA A 199 -16.30 14.58 0.19
CA ALA A 199 -15.35 13.73 0.87
C ALA A 199 -14.62 14.45 2.02
N VAL A 200 -14.28 15.73 1.83
CA VAL A 200 -13.57 16.55 2.82
C VAL A 200 -14.24 16.57 4.20
N PRO A 201 -15.56 16.78 4.36
CA PRO A 201 -16.20 16.75 5.67
C PRO A 201 -16.06 15.41 6.39
N ILE A 202 -16.13 14.30 5.66
CA ILE A 202 -15.99 12.94 6.23
C ILE A 202 -14.57 12.78 6.77
N GLN A 203 -13.57 13.13 5.97
CA GLN A 203 -12.17 13.07 6.35
C GLN A 203 -11.85 13.99 7.54
N MET A 204 -12.40 15.22 7.56
CA MET A 204 -12.26 16.13 8.69
C MET A 204 -12.90 15.60 9.97
N THR A 205 -14.05 14.91 9.85
CA THR A 205 -14.70 14.25 10.99
C THR A 205 -13.82 13.14 11.55
N GLY A 206 -13.23 12.31 10.67
CA GLY A 206 -12.28 11.27 11.08
C GLY A 206 -11.07 11.86 11.81
N LEU A 207 -10.48 12.92 11.26
CA LEU A 207 -9.36 13.62 11.89
C LEU A 207 -9.74 14.23 13.24
N ALA A 208 -10.91 14.85 13.34
CA ALA A 208 -11.41 15.40 14.60
C ALA A 208 -11.60 14.30 15.66
N ILE A 209 -12.16 13.14 15.29
CA ILE A 209 -12.30 11.99 16.19
C ILE A 209 -10.93 11.48 16.64
N LEU A 210 -9.95 11.37 15.73
CA LEU A 210 -8.59 10.98 16.08
C LEU A 210 -7.96 11.93 17.10
N ILE A 211 -8.02 13.23 16.85
CA ILE A 211 -7.39 14.24 17.71
C ILE A 211 -8.14 14.35 19.05
N LEU A 212 -9.44 14.61 19.01
CA LEU A 212 -10.23 14.86 20.21
C LEU A 212 -10.42 13.60 21.06
N GLY A 213 -10.64 12.45 20.43
CA GLY A 213 -10.80 11.18 21.13
C GLY A 213 -9.54 10.81 21.90
N ASN A 214 -8.36 10.88 21.26
CA ASN A 214 -7.10 10.57 21.93
C ASN A 214 -6.66 11.66 22.94
N LEU A 215 -7.07 12.92 22.76
CA LEU A 215 -6.77 13.99 23.70
C LEU A 215 -7.62 13.89 24.97
N LEU A 216 -8.91 13.59 24.83
CA LEU A 216 -9.86 13.53 25.95
C LEU A 216 -9.85 12.17 26.67
N TRP A 217 -9.59 11.09 25.94
CA TRP A 217 -9.55 9.72 26.48
C TRP A 217 -8.31 8.95 25.95
N PRO A 218 -7.10 9.31 26.40
CA PRO A 218 -5.85 8.77 25.87
C PRO A 218 -5.68 7.26 26.09
N HIS A 219 -6.39 6.67 27.04
CA HIS A 219 -6.31 5.23 27.33
C HIS A 219 -7.34 4.39 26.56
N VAL A 220 -8.16 5.00 25.71
CA VAL A 220 -9.20 4.31 24.93
C VAL A 220 -8.79 4.23 23.47
N TRP A 221 -8.10 3.15 23.11
CA TRP A 221 -7.63 2.87 21.75
C TRP A 221 -8.74 2.86 20.68
N LEU A 222 -10.00 2.66 21.10
CA LEU A 222 -11.15 2.61 20.21
C LEU A 222 -11.33 3.89 19.38
N TRP A 223 -10.99 5.05 19.93
CA TRP A 223 -11.05 6.33 19.19
C TRP A 223 -10.08 6.39 18.03
N SER A 224 -8.92 5.76 18.17
CA SER A 224 -7.93 5.64 17.09
C SER A 224 -8.46 4.78 15.95
N VAL A 225 -9.13 3.67 16.24
CA VAL A 225 -9.77 2.81 15.23
C VAL A 225 -10.92 3.53 14.54
N ILE A 226 -11.86 4.09 15.30
CA ILE A 226 -13.04 4.79 14.76
C ILE A 226 -12.60 5.97 13.88
N GLY A 227 -11.71 6.82 14.38
CA GLY A 227 -11.24 7.98 13.63
C GLY A 227 -10.55 7.60 12.33
N THR A 228 -9.76 6.51 12.33
CA THR A 228 -9.12 6.00 11.11
C THR A 228 -10.13 5.43 10.11
N CYS A 229 -11.25 4.84 10.56
CA CYS A 229 -12.30 4.36 9.67
C CYS A 229 -12.99 5.51 8.90
N PHE A 230 -13.08 6.70 9.49
CA PHE A 230 -13.69 7.87 8.85
C PHE A 230 -12.70 8.72 8.07
N TYR A 231 -11.41 8.57 8.31
CA TYR A 231 -10.36 9.24 7.58
C TYR A 231 -10.09 8.57 6.24
#